data_97e57361ee1809a34efdb188fdd09744
#
_entry.id   97e57361ee1809a34efdb188fdd09744
#
_cell.length_a   1.000
_cell.length_b   1.000
_cell.length_c   1.000
_cell.angle_alpha   90.00
_cell.angle_beta   90.00
_cell.angle_gamma   90.00
#
_symmetry.space_group_name_H-M   'P 1'
#
loop_
_entity.id
_entity.type
_entity.pdbx_description
1 polymer ?
#
loop_
_entity_poly.entity_id
_entity_poly.type
_entity_poly.pdbx_seq_one_letter_code
_entity_poly.pdbx_strand_id
1 'polypeptide(L)'
;MNNKFVYTPGPTRVRENVRLEIAKETTNPDIDVEFCEFYKNTCKKMSSILNTENDVYILSGEGILGLEAACASLTEPGDKVLVIDNGIFGRGFDDFVKMYGGEVVYFSGDYTKEIDIEELEKFLQKENDFKYATVVHCDTPTGVLNDLSKICPLLKRYNILTVVDSVAAMVGEEIRVDDWQIDIALGGSQKAISAPTGLTIVSISEDAKNSMKNRKMPIVGFYLNLTIWEKYYENKWFPYTMPINEIIGLDRAIDNILEEKLENVLARHEKIASATRKAFTEYGLKLYLESGYSNTVTAVEIPENIGALNLTKHMLEKYNTLVSTSLCDYKDKLLRIGHMGENANLELIIYVLNIIDKSLKDLGFNGNGSLVELFNKHYLNLLEIDFV
;
A
#
# COMPACT_ATOMS: atom_id res chain seq x y z
N MET A 1 -21.87 -17.38 -1.87
CA MET A 1 -21.10 -16.96 -0.68
C MET A 1 -22.03 -16.18 0.23
N ASN A 2 -22.04 -16.47 1.53
CA ASN A 2 -22.79 -15.66 2.48
C ASN A 2 -22.23 -14.24 2.50
N ASN A 3 -23.10 -13.22 2.52
CA ASN A 3 -22.75 -11.81 2.48
C ASN A 3 -22.02 -11.41 3.79
N LYS A 4 -20.70 -11.60 3.86
CA LYS A 4 -19.88 -11.17 5.01
C LYS A 4 -19.64 -9.67 4.95
N PHE A 5 -19.66 -9.01 6.10
CA PHE A 5 -19.11 -7.66 6.22
C PHE A 5 -17.58 -7.76 6.26
N VAL A 6 -16.91 -7.24 5.24
CA VAL A 6 -15.44 -7.30 5.11
C VAL A 6 -14.85 -5.93 5.45
N TYR A 7 -13.92 -5.91 6.42
CA TYR A 7 -13.18 -4.72 6.83
C TYR A 7 -11.72 -5.06 7.11
N THR A 8 -10.97 -5.29 6.03
CA THR A 8 -9.57 -5.73 6.07
C THR A 8 -8.64 -4.66 5.46
N PRO A 9 -7.33 -4.63 5.80
CA PRO A 9 -6.35 -3.75 5.16
C PRO A 9 -5.95 -4.25 3.76
N GLY A 10 -6.95 -4.48 2.91
CA GLY A 10 -6.83 -5.02 1.56
C GLY A 10 -7.03 -6.55 1.49
N PRO A 11 -7.81 -6.99 0.48
CA PRO A 11 -8.65 -6.19 -0.41
C PRO A 11 -9.69 -5.35 0.34
N THR A 12 -9.90 -4.12 -0.15
CA THR A 12 -10.89 -3.18 0.38
C THR A 12 -12.24 -3.35 -0.31
N ARG A 13 -13.25 -2.62 0.15
CA ARG A 13 -14.53 -2.57 -0.54
C ARG A 13 -14.40 -1.87 -1.88
N VAL A 14 -15.17 -2.33 -2.85
CA VAL A 14 -15.26 -1.74 -4.19
C VAL A 14 -16.63 -1.08 -4.34
N ARG A 15 -16.67 0.22 -4.74
CA ARG A 15 -17.94 0.95 -4.94
C ARG A 15 -18.84 0.26 -5.95
N GLU A 16 -20.16 0.48 -5.82
CA GLU A 16 -21.14 -0.10 -6.73
C GLU A 16 -20.92 0.36 -8.18
N ASN A 17 -20.65 1.65 -8.40
CA ASN A 17 -20.38 2.18 -9.74
C ASN A 17 -19.17 1.52 -10.41
N VAL A 18 -18.10 1.19 -9.65
CA VAL A 18 -16.96 0.42 -10.14
C VAL A 18 -17.37 -1.00 -10.53
N ARG A 19 -18.18 -1.67 -9.69
CA ARG A 19 -18.66 -3.03 -9.98
C ARG A 19 -19.58 -3.08 -11.21
N LEU A 20 -20.37 -2.04 -11.42
CA LEU A 20 -21.25 -1.91 -12.59
C LEU A 20 -20.44 -1.67 -13.87
N GLU A 21 -19.34 -0.89 -13.81
CA GLU A 21 -18.45 -0.72 -14.96
C GLU A 21 -17.79 -2.04 -15.39
N ILE A 22 -17.33 -2.85 -14.44
CA ILE A 22 -16.71 -4.17 -14.70
C ILE A 22 -17.69 -5.13 -15.38
N ALA A 23 -19.00 -4.97 -15.14
CA ALA A 23 -20.04 -5.85 -15.68
C ALA A 23 -20.46 -5.50 -17.12
N LYS A 24 -19.95 -4.42 -17.71
CA LYS A 24 -20.24 -4.03 -19.09
C LYS A 24 -19.56 -4.95 -20.10
N GLU A 25 -20.12 -5.02 -21.30
CA GLU A 25 -19.46 -5.67 -22.43
C GLU A 25 -18.12 -4.98 -22.72
N THR A 26 -17.15 -5.78 -23.10
CA THR A 26 -15.75 -5.36 -23.35
C THR A 26 -15.35 -5.60 -24.81
N THR A 27 -14.15 -5.19 -25.17
CA THR A 27 -13.55 -5.31 -26.48
C THR A 27 -12.37 -6.30 -26.46
N ASN A 28 -11.66 -6.42 -27.56
CA ASN A 28 -10.39 -7.17 -27.63
C ASN A 28 -9.21 -6.17 -27.54
N PRO A 29 -8.43 -6.18 -26.46
CA PRO A 29 -7.38 -5.20 -26.20
C PRO A 29 -6.19 -5.30 -27.18
N ASP A 30 -6.02 -6.47 -27.85
CA ASP A 30 -4.87 -6.73 -28.73
C ASP A 30 -5.05 -6.09 -30.12
N ILE A 31 -6.28 -5.73 -30.47
CA ILE A 31 -6.61 -5.18 -31.80
C ILE A 31 -7.42 -3.88 -31.75
N ASP A 32 -7.98 -3.54 -30.60
CA ASP A 32 -8.77 -2.32 -30.43
C ASP A 32 -7.89 -1.13 -30.03
N VAL A 33 -7.66 -0.23 -30.99
CA VAL A 33 -6.85 0.97 -30.77
C VAL A 33 -7.48 1.91 -29.74
N GLU A 34 -8.80 1.95 -29.63
CA GLU A 34 -9.50 2.80 -28.64
C GLU A 34 -9.18 2.33 -27.22
N PHE A 35 -9.01 1.04 -27.00
CA PHE A 35 -8.58 0.53 -25.71
C PHE A 35 -7.15 0.97 -25.36
N CYS A 36 -6.25 1.05 -26.34
CA CYS A 36 -4.91 1.56 -26.10
C CYS A 36 -4.91 3.04 -25.65
N GLU A 37 -5.78 3.86 -26.24
CA GLU A 37 -5.98 5.25 -25.82
C GLU A 37 -6.60 5.32 -24.41
N PHE A 38 -7.60 4.48 -24.13
CA PHE A 38 -8.23 4.38 -22.81
C PHE A 38 -7.20 4.01 -21.74
N TYR A 39 -6.40 2.96 -21.95
CA TYR A 39 -5.33 2.54 -21.04
C TYR A 39 -4.32 3.67 -20.78
N LYS A 40 -3.85 4.34 -21.84
CA LYS A 40 -2.93 5.49 -21.71
C LYS A 40 -3.54 6.61 -20.86
N ASN A 41 -4.83 6.91 -21.05
CA ASN A 41 -5.50 7.94 -20.26
C ASN A 41 -5.64 7.53 -18.80
N THR A 42 -5.92 6.26 -18.51
CA THR A 42 -5.94 5.71 -17.14
C THR A 42 -4.55 5.84 -16.48
N CYS A 43 -3.47 5.51 -17.20
CA CYS A 43 -2.10 5.72 -16.72
C CYS A 43 -1.81 7.20 -16.42
N LYS A 44 -2.27 8.13 -17.27
CA LYS A 44 -2.10 9.59 -17.04
C LYS A 44 -2.86 10.08 -15.80
N LYS A 45 -4.08 9.59 -15.56
CA LYS A 45 -4.81 9.89 -14.33
C LYS A 45 -3.99 9.46 -13.09
N MET A 46 -3.38 8.27 -13.13
CA MET A 46 -2.48 7.81 -12.05
C MET A 46 -1.21 8.66 -11.95
N SER A 47 -0.59 9.07 -13.05
CA SER A 47 0.57 10.00 -13.02
C SER A 47 0.22 11.30 -12.29
N SER A 48 -0.97 11.85 -12.54
CA SER A 48 -1.46 13.05 -11.84
C SER A 48 -1.61 12.83 -10.33
N ILE A 49 -2.15 11.68 -9.91
CA ILE A 49 -2.29 11.32 -8.49
C ILE A 49 -0.91 11.14 -7.83
N LEU A 50 0.04 10.57 -8.53
CA LEU A 50 1.40 10.31 -8.05
C LEU A 50 2.32 11.55 -8.12
N ASN A 51 1.83 12.65 -8.68
CA ASN A 51 2.60 13.88 -8.91
C ASN A 51 3.91 13.58 -9.66
N THR A 52 3.78 12.99 -10.88
CA THR A 52 4.94 12.56 -11.67
C THR A 52 4.74 12.75 -13.17
N GLU A 53 5.82 13.11 -13.86
CA GLU A 53 5.95 13.07 -15.31
C GLU A 53 6.57 11.76 -15.81
N ASN A 54 6.98 10.87 -14.91
CA ASN A 54 7.48 9.54 -15.24
C ASN A 54 6.42 8.68 -15.92
N ASP A 55 6.87 7.68 -16.70
CA ASP A 55 5.96 6.69 -17.25
C ASP A 55 5.30 5.88 -16.14
N VAL A 56 3.97 5.80 -16.22
CA VAL A 56 3.17 4.94 -15.35
C VAL A 56 2.58 3.81 -16.19
N TYR A 57 2.71 2.58 -15.69
CA TYR A 57 2.13 1.39 -16.29
C TYR A 57 1.21 0.67 -15.31
N ILE A 58 0.22 -0.02 -15.86
CA ILE A 58 -0.72 -0.87 -15.12
C ILE A 58 -0.50 -2.31 -15.58
N LEU A 59 0.06 -3.13 -14.68
CA LEU A 59 0.45 -4.50 -14.98
C LEU A 59 -0.63 -5.49 -14.53
N SER A 60 -0.75 -6.61 -15.24
CA SER A 60 -1.65 -7.72 -14.88
C SER A 60 -1.02 -8.58 -13.78
N GLY A 61 -1.48 -8.39 -12.55
CA GLY A 61 -1.01 -9.04 -11.34
C GLY A 61 -1.16 -8.09 -10.14
N GLU A 62 -1.34 -8.62 -8.94
CA GLU A 62 -1.47 -7.76 -7.76
C GLU A 62 -0.09 -7.24 -7.29
N GLY A 63 -0.04 -6.36 -6.27
CA GLY A 63 1.16 -5.63 -5.86
C GLY A 63 2.47 -6.42 -5.78
N ILE A 64 2.44 -7.70 -5.40
CA ILE A 64 3.63 -8.57 -5.35
C ILE A 64 4.30 -8.70 -6.74
N LEU A 65 3.50 -8.73 -7.82
CA LEU A 65 4.07 -8.74 -9.18
C LEU A 65 4.98 -7.54 -9.41
N GLY A 66 4.56 -6.35 -8.97
CA GLY A 66 5.35 -5.13 -9.14
C GLY A 66 6.65 -5.17 -8.35
N LEU A 67 6.60 -5.65 -7.09
CA LEU A 67 7.78 -5.79 -6.24
C LEU A 67 8.81 -6.73 -6.88
N GLU A 68 8.35 -7.89 -7.33
CA GLU A 68 9.20 -8.86 -8.02
C GLU A 68 9.73 -8.30 -9.35
N ALA A 69 8.87 -7.64 -10.15
CA ALA A 69 9.25 -7.08 -11.45
C ALA A 69 10.31 -5.97 -11.32
N ALA A 70 10.24 -5.13 -10.30
CA ALA A 70 11.26 -4.12 -10.03
C ALA A 70 12.61 -4.78 -9.72
N CYS A 71 12.63 -5.77 -8.80
CA CYS A 71 13.84 -6.52 -8.47
C CYS A 71 14.38 -7.29 -9.67
N ALA A 72 13.55 -8.03 -10.42
CA ALA A 72 13.94 -8.77 -11.62
C ALA A 72 14.54 -7.86 -12.70
N SER A 73 13.96 -6.67 -12.87
CA SER A 73 14.38 -5.72 -13.90
C SER A 73 15.65 -4.97 -13.55
N LEU A 74 15.92 -4.74 -12.27
CA LEU A 74 17.13 -4.01 -11.82
C LEU A 74 18.29 -4.93 -11.48
N THR A 75 18.06 -6.08 -10.83
CA THR A 75 19.12 -6.91 -10.26
C THR A 75 19.85 -7.73 -11.31
N GLU A 76 21.19 -7.69 -11.24
CA GLU A 76 22.08 -8.63 -11.90
C GLU A 76 22.88 -9.42 -10.85
N PRO A 77 23.34 -10.64 -11.17
CA PRO A 77 24.14 -11.41 -10.22
C PRO A 77 25.36 -10.62 -9.68
N GLY A 78 25.46 -10.52 -8.36
CA GLY A 78 26.49 -9.77 -7.67
C GLY A 78 26.24 -8.29 -7.43
N ASP A 79 25.07 -7.75 -7.89
CA ASP A 79 24.68 -6.40 -7.52
C ASP A 79 24.37 -6.31 -6.03
N LYS A 80 24.94 -5.30 -5.35
CA LYS A 80 24.59 -5.00 -3.97
C LYS A 80 23.31 -4.20 -3.90
N VAL A 81 22.39 -4.65 -3.05
CA VAL A 81 21.08 -4.02 -2.82
C VAL A 81 20.89 -3.74 -1.34
N LEU A 82 20.54 -2.50 -1.02
CA LEU A 82 20.18 -2.10 0.34
C LEU A 82 18.70 -2.42 0.59
N VAL A 83 18.41 -3.29 1.53
CA VAL A 83 17.05 -3.58 1.99
C VAL A 83 16.81 -2.82 3.29
N ILE A 84 15.90 -1.81 3.24
CA ILE A 84 15.45 -1.07 4.42
C ILE A 84 14.39 -1.91 5.12
N ASP A 85 14.76 -2.41 6.29
CA ASP A 85 14.04 -3.41 7.07
C ASP A 85 13.53 -2.81 8.38
N ASN A 86 12.29 -2.32 8.39
CA ASN A 86 11.54 -1.97 9.60
C ASN A 86 10.11 -2.53 9.57
N GLY A 87 9.91 -3.65 8.87
CA GLY A 87 8.64 -4.33 8.76
C GLY A 87 8.73 -5.65 8.01
N ILE A 88 7.64 -6.41 8.01
CA ILE A 88 7.59 -7.75 7.40
C ILE A 88 7.77 -7.65 5.87
N PHE A 89 7.11 -6.70 5.22
CA PHE A 89 7.26 -6.50 3.78
C PHE A 89 8.58 -5.82 3.43
N GLY A 90 9.09 -4.92 4.30
CA GLY A 90 10.42 -4.35 4.15
C GLY A 90 11.48 -5.45 4.11
N ARG A 91 11.46 -6.34 5.08
CA ARG A 91 12.34 -7.52 5.11
C ARG A 91 12.15 -8.44 3.92
N GLY A 92 10.89 -8.66 3.50
CA GLY A 92 10.53 -9.62 2.45
C GLY A 92 11.08 -9.29 1.06
N PHE A 93 11.56 -8.08 0.80
CA PHE A 93 12.23 -7.75 -0.47
C PHE A 93 13.51 -8.58 -0.68
N ASP A 94 14.12 -9.07 0.38
CA ASP A 94 15.35 -9.86 0.30
C ASP A 94 15.19 -11.14 -0.52
N ASP A 95 14.01 -11.78 -0.47
CA ASP A 95 13.70 -12.97 -1.23
C ASP A 95 13.78 -12.69 -2.73
N PHE A 96 13.21 -11.56 -3.20
CA PHE A 96 13.26 -11.18 -4.61
C PHE A 96 14.69 -10.84 -5.05
N VAL A 97 15.42 -10.04 -4.27
CA VAL A 97 16.80 -9.67 -4.58
C VAL A 97 17.68 -10.91 -4.73
N LYS A 98 17.61 -11.84 -3.78
CA LYS A 98 18.38 -13.10 -3.79
C LYS A 98 17.99 -14.00 -4.94
N MET A 99 16.69 -14.06 -5.30
CA MET A 99 16.18 -14.86 -6.40
C MET A 99 16.83 -14.48 -7.73
N TYR A 100 17.14 -13.19 -7.93
CA TYR A 100 17.81 -12.69 -9.13
C TYR A 100 19.34 -12.55 -8.98
N GLY A 101 19.91 -13.12 -7.91
CA GLY A 101 21.36 -13.21 -7.68
C GLY A 101 21.99 -11.97 -7.08
N GLY A 102 21.23 -11.05 -6.55
CA GLY A 102 21.74 -9.87 -5.84
C GLY A 102 22.26 -10.21 -4.44
N GLU A 103 23.19 -9.38 -3.96
CA GLU A 103 23.73 -9.42 -2.62
C GLU A 103 22.99 -8.44 -1.73
N VAL A 104 22.31 -8.95 -0.70
CA VAL A 104 21.49 -8.14 0.21
C VAL A 104 22.33 -7.60 1.35
N VAL A 105 22.26 -6.30 1.57
CA VAL A 105 22.73 -5.63 2.78
C VAL A 105 21.50 -5.01 3.47
N TYR A 106 21.37 -5.21 4.78
CA TYR A 106 20.23 -4.70 5.52
C TYR A 106 20.59 -3.43 6.29
N PHE A 107 19.69 -2.46 6.22
CA PHE A 107 19.54 -1.44 7.24
C PHE A 107 18.32 -1.79 8.07
N SER A 108 18.51 -2.31 9.27
CA SER A 108 17.42 -2.77 10.13
C SER A 108 17.03 -1.69 11.12
N GLY A 109 15.76 -1.28 11.08
CA GLY A 109 15.14 -0.36 12.02
C GLY A 109 14.30 -1.08 13.09
N ASP A 110 13.76 -0.29 14.00
CA ASP A 110 12.77 -0.75 14.99
C ASP A 110 11.41 -0.90 14.33
N TYR A 111 10.77 -2.07 14.42
CA TYR A 111 9.45 -2.33 13.82
C TYR A 111 8.29 -1.59 14.49
N THR A 112 8.56 -0.90 15.61
CA THR A 112 7.58 -0.04 16.30
C THR A 112 7.64 1.43 15.88
N LYS A 113 8.57 1.79 14.97
CA LYS A 113 8.85 3.18 14.56
C LYS A 113 9.15 3.28 13.07
N GLU A 114 8.98 4.49 12.55
CA GLU A 114 9.52 4.88 11.25
C GLU A 114 11.06 4.81 11.24
N ILE A 115 11.64 4.75 10.05
CA ILE A 115 13.09 4.76 9.85
C ILE A 115 13.71 6.06 10.39
N ASP A 116 14.70 5.92 11.23
CA ASP A 116 15.53 7.03 11.71
C ASP A 116 16.48 7.50 10.59
N ILE A 117 16.24 8.72 10.11
CA ILE A 117 16.97 9.31 8.97
C ILE A 117 18.44 9.56 9.32
N GLU A 118 18.73 9.97 10.55
CA GLU A 118 20.10 10.23 10.98
C GLU A 118 20.93 8.93 11.07
N GLU A 119 20.31 7.85 11.55
CA GLU A 119 20.97 6.54 11.59
C GLU A 119 21.16 5.96 10.18
N LEU A 120 20.18 6.15 9.28
CA LEU A 120 20.32 5.76 7.87
C LEU A 120 21.47 6.55 7.21
N GLU A 121 21.57 7.86 7.43
CA GLU A 121 22.64 8.67 6.87
C GLU A 121 24.01 8.25 7.42
N LYS A 122 24.14 7.99 8.73
CA LYS A 122 25.38 7.45 9.34
C LYS A 122 25.79 6.09 8.76
N PHE A 123 24.81 5.25 8.42
CA PHE A 123 25.04 3.99 7.75
C PHE A 123 25.58 4.22 6.34
N LEU A 124 24.94 5.07 5.54
CA LEU A 124 25.33 5.39 4.17
C LEU A 124 26.69 6.09 4.07
N GLN A 125 27.10 6.85 5.08
CA GLN A 125 28.45 7.43 5.15
C GLN A 125 29.54 6.36 5.24
N LYS A 126 29.24 5.17 5.75
CA LYS A 126 30.18 4.06 5.90
C LYS A 126 30.14 3.07 4.73
N GLU A 127 28.93 2.83 4.20
CA GLU A 127 28.69 1.90 3.11
C GLU A 127 27.55 2.44 2.21
N ASN A 128 27.86 2.75 0.96
CA ASN A 128 26.92 3.35 0.01
C ASN A 128 27.08 2.82 -1.43
N ASP A 129 27.83 1.75 -1.63
CA ASP A 129 28.00 1.11 -2.93
C ASP A 129 26.85 0.15 -3.22
N PHE A 130 25.65 0.71 -3.39
CA PHE A 130 24.43 -0.03 -3.69
C PHE A 130 23.87 0.38 -5.04
N LYS A 131 23.44 -0.59 -5.85
CA LYS A 131 22.75 -0.33 -7.12
C LYS A 131 21.40 0.34 -6.90
N TYR A 132 20.62 -0.19 -5.94
CA TYR A 132 19.37 0.38 -5.51
C TYR A 132 19.08 0.03 -4.05
N ALA A 133 18.10 0.74 -3.48
CA ALA A 133 17.53 0.43 -2.17
C ALA A 133 16.04 0.13 -2.29
N THR A 134 15.54 -0.81 -1.49
CA THR A 134 14.11 -1.07 -1.33
C THR A 134 13.61 -0.44 -0.04
N VAL A 135 12.44 0.18 -0.09
CA VAL A 135 11.77 0.75 1.09
C VAL A 135 10.27 0.56 0.98
N VAL A 136 9.63 0.19 2.09
CA VAL A 136 8.17 0.12 2.18
C VAL A 136 7.64 1.44 2.72
N HIS A 137 6.68 2.06 2.02
CA HIS A 137 6.03 3.28 2.45
C HIS A 137 5.18 3.03 3.70
N CYS A 138 4.25 2.06 3.62
CA CYS A 138 3.47 1.58 4.77
C CYS A 138 3.55 0.06 4.88
N ASP A 139 4.16 -0.47 5.94
CA ASP A 139 4.16 -1.91 6.23
C ASP A 139 2.85 -2.32 6.91
N THR A 140 1.92 -2.89 6.15
CA THR A 140 0.57 -3.21 6.64
C THR A 140 0.49 -4.16 7.84
N PRO A 141 1.43 -5.09 8.09
CA PRO A 141 1.41 -5.94 9.28
C PRO A 141 1.46 -5.17 10.60
N THR A 142 2.17 -4.05 10.63
CA THR A 142 2.37 -3.21 11.81
C THR A 142 1.70 -1.85 11.71
N GLY A 143 1.52 -1.35 10.49
CA GLY A 143 0.99 -0.02 10.21
C GLY A 143 2.05 1.07 10.25
N VAL A 144 3.35 0.73 10.26
CA VAL A 144 4.42 1.72 10.24
C VAL A 144 4.49 2.42 8.89
N LEU A 145 4.54 3.74 8.92
CA LEU A 145 4.70 4.64 7.78
C LEU A 145 6.10 5.23 7.79
N ASN A 146 6.83 5.10 6.69
CA ASN A 146 8.15 5.68 6.52
C ASN A 146 8.09 7.01 5.77
N ASP A 147 8.88 7.99 6.19
CA ASP A 147 8.97 9.32 5.58
C ASP A 147 9.81 9.26 4.28
N LEU A 148 9.14 8.95 3.18
CA LEU A 148 9.78 8.87 1.86
C LEU A 148 10.33 10.22 1.39
N SER A 149 9.76 11.34 1.86
CA SER A 149 10.22 12.69 1.51
C SER A 149 11.65 12.97 2.00
N LYS A 150 12.11 12.20 2.99
CA LYS A 150 13.48 12.26 3.53
C LYS A 150 14.35 11.09 3.08
N ILE A 151 13.78 9.87 3.09
CA ILE A 151 14.53 8.65 2.74
C ILE A 151 15.00 8.67 1.28
N CYS A 152 14.09 8.92 0.33
CA CYS A 152 14.44 8.82 -1.08
C CYS A 152 15.45 9.90 -1.54
N PRO A 153 15.29 11.20 -1.19
CA PRO A 153 16.31 12.19 -1.50
C PRO A 153 17.66 11.91 -0.81
N LEU A 154 17.66 11.31 0.39
CA LEU A 154 18.89 10.88 1.04
C LEU A 154 19.63 9.81 0.22
N LEU A 155 18.92 8.76 -0.23
CA LEU A 155 19.48 7.70 -1.06
C LEU A 155 20.00 8.25 -2.40
N LYS A 156 19.27 9.17 -3.04
CA LYS A 156 19.70 9.82 -4.29
C LYS A 156 20.99 10.62 -4.14
N ARG A 157 21.27 11.23 -3.00
CA ARG A 157 22.56 11.92 -2.74
C ARG A 157 23.76 10.97 -2.82
N TYR A 158 23.55 9.67 -2.62
CA TYR A 158 24.57 8.63 -2.76
C TYR A 158 24.47 7.88 -4.11
N ASN A 159 23.69 8.38 -5.07
CA ASN A 159 23.44 7.75 -6.39
C ASN A 159 22.81 6.35 -6.28
N ILE A 160 22.04 6.07 -5.25
CA ILE A 160 21.33 4.83 -5.04
C ILE A 160 19.92 5.00 -5.61
N LEU A 161 19.50 4.13 -6.54
CA LEU A 161 18.13 4.11 -7.04
C LEU A 161 17.18 3.65 -5.95
N THR A 162 15.92 4.11 -6.01
CA THR A 162 14.90 3.79 -5.01
C THR A 162 13.78 2.92 -5.59
N VAL A 163 13.48 1.81 -4.93
CA VAL A 163 12.32 0.95 -5.20
C VAL A 163 11.38 1.05 -4.01
N VAL A 164 10.25 1.70 -4.20
CA VAL A 164 9.29 2.03 -3.15
C VAL A 164 8.05 1.15 -3.26
N ASP A 165 7.81 0.32 -2.25
CA ASP A 165 6.52 -0.34 -2.06
C ASP A 165 5.53 0.62 -1.41
N SER A 166 4.65 1.21 -2.21
CA SER A 166 3.54 2.03 -1.73
C SER A 166 2.20 1.30 -1.87
N VAL A 167 2.20 -0.03 -1.98
CA VAL A 167 0.98 -0.83 -2.19
C VAL A 167 -0.08 -0.53 -1.14
N ALA A 168 0.30 -0.40 0.13
CA ALA A 168 -0.63 -0.14 1.21
C ALA A 168 -0.86 1.35 1.51
N ALA A 169 -0.06 2.24 0.92
CA ALA A 169 -0.09 3.67 1.19
C ALA A 169 -0.64 4.49 0.01
N MET A 170 -0.37 4.08 -1.23
CA MET A 170 -0.77 4.83 -2.44
C MET A 170 -2.24 5.23 -2.40
N VAL A 171 -2.53 6.54 -2.55
CA VAL A 171 -3.85 7.19 -2.42
C VAL A 171 -4.34 7.37 -0.97
N GLY A 172 -3.93 6.53 -0.03
CA GLY A 172 -4.31 6.68 1.39
C GLY A 172 -3.33 7.51 2.21
N GLU A 173 -2.10 7.66 1.69
CA GLU A 173 -1.04 8.54 2.18
C GLU A 173 -0.55 9.43 1.05
N GLU A 174 0.04 10.57 1.39
CA GLU A 174 0.68 11.43 0.40
C GLU A 174 1.85 10.69 -0.26
N ILE A 175 1.96 10.80 -1.59
CA ILE A 175 3.11 10.38 -2.36
C ILE A 175 3.35 11.38 -3.49
N ARG A 176 4.59 11.87 -3.61
CA ARG A 176 5.02 12.86 -4.61
C ARG A 176 6.27 12.33 -5.28
N VAL A 177 6.08 11.50 -6.31
CA VAL A 177 7.16 10.69 -6.89
C VAL A 177 8.32 11.55 -7.37
N ASP A 178 8.06 12.62 -8.12
CA ASP A 178 9.12 13.48 -8.66
C ASP A 178 9.79 14.33 -7.58
N ASP A 179 8.99 14.98 -6.71
CA ASP A 179 9.52 15.83 -5.65
C ASP A 179 10.37 15.04 -4.63
N TRP A 180 9.99 13.80 -4.36
CA TRP A 180 10.71 12.91 -3.44
C TRP A 180 11.78 12.06 -4.14
N GLN A 181 11.98 12.25 -5.44
CA GLN A 181 13.01 11.59 -6.24
C GLN A 181 12.90 10.05 -6.20
N ILE A 182 11.68 9.54 -6.30
CA ILE A 182 11.43 8.09 -6.30
C ILE A 182 11.67 7.54 -7.72
N ASP A 183 12.51 6.51 -7.84
CA ASP A 183 12.82 5.92 -9.14
C ASP A 183 11.80 4.89 -9.61
N ILE A 184 11.35 4.02 -8.71
CA ILE A 184 10.24 3.09 -8.96
C ILE A 184 9.27 3.18 -7.79
N ALA A 185 8.02 3.58 -8.06
CA ALA A 185 6.93 3.55 -7.10
C ALA A 185 5.92 2.47 -7.49
N LEU A 186 5.55 1.61 -6.55
CA LEU A 186 4.68 0.46 -6.76
C LEU A 186 3.40 0.58 -5.94
N GLY A 187 2.25 0.33 -6.57
CA GLY A 187 0.93 0.37 -5.96
C GLY A 187 0.08 -0.85 -6.31
N GLY A 188 -0.94 -1.12 -5.52
CA GLY A 188 -1.88 -2.22 -5.74
C GLY A 188 -3.32 -1.73 -5.84
N SER A 189 -4.07 -2.21 -6.85
CA SER A 189 -5.44 -1.80 -7.12
C SER A 189 -6.42 -2.06 -5.97
N GLN A 190 -6.21 -3.13 -5.20
CA GLN A 190 -7.11 -3.63 -4.15
C GLN A 190 -6.94 -2.95 -2.77
N LYS A 191 -6.07 -1.96 -2.66
CA LYS A 191 -5.76 -1.24 -1.41
C LYS A 191 -6.55 0.07 -1.34
N ALA A 192 -5.92 1.21 -1.04
CA ALA A 192 -6.63 2.48 -0.90
C ALA A 192 -7.26 3.01 -2.21
N ILE A 193 -6.84 2.54 -3.37
CA ILE A 193 -7.51 2.82 -4.65
C ILE A 193 -8.91 2.21 -4.70
N SER A 194 -9.14 1.11 -3.99
CA SER A 194 -10.45 0.41 -3.90
C SER A 194 -11.00 -0.06 -5.26
N ALA A 195 -10.11 -0.53 -6.11
CA ALA A 195 -10.43 -1.22 -7.36
C ALA A 195 -10.36 -2.75 -7.18
N PRO A 196 -10.79 -3.55 -8.17
CA PRO A 196 -10.64 -5.00 -8.14
C PRO A 196 -9.19 -5.44 -7.93
N THR A 197 -9.01 -6.58 -7.26
CA THR A 197 -7.68 -7.19 -7.08
C THR A 197 -7.17 -7.72 -8.42
N GLY A 198 -5.89 -7.51 -8.70
CA GLY A 198 -5.23 -8.13 -9.87
C GLY A 198 -4.46 -7.16 -10.76
N LEU A 199 -4.32 -5.90 -10.33
CA LEU A 199 -3.51 -4.91 -11.04
C LEU A 199 -2.44 -4.31 -10.12
N THR A 200 -1.25 -4.12 -10.69
CA THR A 200 -0.17 -3.33 -10.11
C THR A 200 -0.03 -2.03 -10.88
N ILE A 201 0.09 -0.92 -10.17
CA ILE A 201 0.49 0.37 -10.72
C ILE A 201 2.00 0.50 -10.51
N VAL A 202 2.76 0.88 -11.56
CA VAL A 202 4.18 1.14 -11.44
C VAL A 202 4.55 2.43 -12.14
N SER A 203 5.24 3.34 -11.42
CA SER A 203 5.89 4.52 -11.98
C SER A 203 7.39 4.25 -12.10
N ILE A 204 8.03 4.64 -13.23
CA ILE A 204 9.43 4.31 -13.53
C ILE A 204 10.15 5.56 -14.02
N SER A 205 11.21 5.99 -13.30
CA SER A 205 12.07 7.12 -13.68
C SER A 205 12.97 6.80 -14.88
N GLU A 206 13.47 7.82 -15.55
CA GLU A 206 14.46 7.65 -16.61
C GLU A 206 15.77 7.01 -16.08
N ASP A 207 16.18 7.32 -14.85
CA ASP A 207 17.36 6.69 -14.23
C ASP A 207 17.17 5.17 -14.06
N ALA A 208 15.98 4.75 -13.60
CA ALA A 208 15.65 3.33 -13.49
C ALA A 208 15.61 2.65 -14.86
N LYS A 209 14.99 3.26 -15.88
CA LYS A 209 14.98 2.74 -17.27
C LYS A 209 16.39 2.60 -17.82
N ASN A 210 17.23 3.60 -17.61
CA ASN A 210 18.63 3.57 -18.06
C ASN A 210 19.41 2.44 -17.35
N SER A 211 19.19 2.24 -16.04
CA SER A 211 19.79 1.12 -15.31
C SER A 211 19.37 -0.23 -15.89
N MET A 212 18.08 -0.39 -16.21
CA MET A 212 17.56 -1.62 -16.83
C MET A 212 18.13 -1.86 -18.23
N LYS A 213 18.27 -0.81 -19.06
CA LYS A 213 18.80 -0.90 -20.44
C LYS A 213 20.31 -1.19 -20.48
N ASN A 214 21.05 -0.71 -19.50
CA ASN A 214 22.50 -0.88 -19.43
C ASN A 214 22.95 -2.21 -18.81
N ARG A 215 22.02 -3.11 -18.52
CA ARG A 215 22.31 -4.46 -17.99
C ARG A 215 23.19 -5.25 -18.97
N LYS A 216 24.08 -6.08 -18.40
CA LYS A 216 24.90 -7.04 -19.15
C LYS A 216 24.16 -8.35 -19.43
N MET A 217 23.25 -8.71 -18.51
CA MET A 217 22.46 -9.94 -18.59
C MET A 217 21.01 -9.63 -18.95
N PRO A 218 20.33 -10.48 -19.74
CA PRO A 218 18.89 -10.34 -20.00
C PRO A 218 18.09 -10.35 -18.71
N ILE A 219 16.98 -9.58 -18.69
CA ILE A 219 16.00 -9.65 -17.59
C ILE A 219 15.30 -11.01 -17.65
N VAL A 220 15.30 -11.72 -16.52
CA VAL A 220 14.68 -13.04 -16.39
C VAL A 220 13.19 -12.89 -16.13
N GLY A 221 12.37 -13.55 -16.94
CA GLY A 221 10.90 -13.50 -16.86
C GLY A 221 10.29 -12.50 -17.84
N PHE A 222 9.21 -12.92 -18.52
CA PHE A 222 8.54 -12.08 -19.51
C PHE A 222 7.63 -11.04 -18.82
N TYR A 223 6.72 -11.47 -17.94
CA TYR A 223 5.82 -10.59 -17.19
C TYR A 223 6.56 -9.63 -16.24
N LEU A 224 7.75 -10.02 -15.78
CA LEU A 224 8.57 -9.27 -14.83
C LEU A 224 9.50 -8.25 -15.49
N ASN A 225 9.58 -8.28 -16.82
CA ASN A 225 10.44 -7.37 -17.56
C ASN A 225 9.74 -6.03 -17.81
N LEU A 226 10.09 -5.03 -17.02
CA LEU A 226 9.48 -3.69 -17.12
C LEU A 226 9.86 -2.95 -18.42
N THR A 227 10.95 -3.34 -19.09
CA THR A 227 11.39 -2.65 -20.34
C THR A 227 10.50 -2.94 -21.54
N ILE A 228 9.72 -4.04 -21.52
CA ILE A 228 8.84 -4.42 -22.66
C ILE A 228 7.68 -3.44 -22.86
N TRP A 229 7.41 -2.58 -21.86
CA TRP A 229 6.31 -1.61 -21.89
C TRP A 229 6.65 -0.29 -22.59
N GLU A 230 7.93 0.00 -22.80
CA GLU A 230 8.43 1.32 -23.21
C GLU A 230 7.78 1.86 -24.49
N LYS A 231 7.41 1.00 -25.43
CA LYS A 231 6.83 1.39 -26.74
C LYS A 231 5.44 0.81 -27.00
N TYR A 232 4.74 0.41 -25.96
CA TYR A 232 3.40 -0.20 -26.13
C TYR A 232 2.44 0.74 -26.86
N TYR A 233 2.50 2.03 -26.55
CA TYR A 233 1.58 3.02 -27.11
C TYR A 233 1.92 3.38 -28.55
N GLU A 234 3.18 3.64 -28.88
CA GLU A 234 3.64 3.91 -30.24
C GLU A 234 3.35 2.76 -31.19
N ASN A 235 3.58 1.55 -30.71
CA ASN A 235 3.34 0.33 -31.48
C ASN A 235 1.87 -0.11 -31.49
N LYS A 236 1.01 0.51 -30.66
CA LYS A 236 -0.39 0.10 -30.42
C LYS A 236 -0.48 -1.40 -30.12
N TRP A 237 0.42 -1.88 -29.27
CA TRP A 237 0.57 -3.31 -28.95
C TRP A 237 0.99 -3.49 -27.51
N PHE A 238 0.20 -4.28 -26.77
CA PHE A 238 0.52 -4.66 -25.39
C PHE A 238 1.43 -5.88 -25.37
N PRO A 239 2.34 -6.00 -24.39
CA PRO A 239 3.21 -7.18 -24.26
C PRO A 239 2.44 -8.50 -24.10
N TYR A 240 1.24 -8.44 -23.54
CA TYR A 240 0.32 -9.58 -23.36
C TYR A 240 -1.12 -9.07 -23.33
N THR A 241 -2.09 -9.97 -23.48
CA THR A 241 -3.51 -9.62 -23.46
C THR A 241 -3.90 -9.02 -22.10
N MET A 242 -4.42 -7.81 -22.11
CA MET A 242 -4.72 -7.03 -20.93
C MET A 242 -6.04 -7.45 -20.27
N PRO A 243 -6.13 -7.42 -18.92
CA PRO A 243 -7.35 -7.71 -18.18
C PRO A 243 -8.30 -6.50 -18.23
N ILE A 244 -9.09 -6.40 -19.30
CA ILE A 244 -9.89 -5.21 -19.64
C ILE A 244 -10.83 -4.81 -18.52
N ASN A 245 -11.59 -5.75 -17.97
CA ASN A 245 -12.60 -5.48 -16.95
C ASN A 245 -11.99 -4.89 -15.69
N GLU A 246 -10.83 -5.41 -15.27
CA GLU A 246 -10.09 -4.93 -14.11
C GLU A 246 -9.55 -3.52 -14.36
N ILE A 247 -9.07 -3.23 -15.59
CA ILE A 247 -8.58 -1.89 -15.97
C ILE A 247 -9.74 -0.88 -16.04
N ILE A 248 -10.88 -1.25 -16.58
CA ILE A 248 -12.09 -0.43 -16.58
C ILE A 248 -12.54 -0.14 -15.13
N GLY A 249 -12.52 -1.15 -14.27
CA GLY A 249 -12.82 -0.99 -12.86
C GLY A 249 -11.82 -0.08 -12.15
N LEU A 250 -10.53 -0.20 -12.47
CA LEU A 250 -9.48 0.67 -11.93
C LEU A 250 -9.69 2.12 -12.39
N ASP A 251 -9.95 2.35 -13.68
CA ASP A 251 -10.20 3.69 -14.23
C ASP A 251 -11.38 4.36 -13.50
N ARG A 252 -12.49 3.64 -13.31
CA ARG A 252 -13.65 4.19 -12.57
C ARG A 252 -13.33 4.46 -11.10
N ALA A 253 -12.50 3.63 -10.46
CA ALA A 253 -12.06 3.87 -9.08
C ALA A 253 -11.17 5.13 -8.99
N ILE A 254 -10.28 5.33 -9.98
CA ILE A 254 -9.48 6.54 -10.10
C ILE A 254 -10.36 7.78 -10.30
N ASP A 255 -11.39 7.70 -11.14
CA ASP A 255 -12.34 8.79 -11.33
C ASP A 255 -13.05 9.16 -10.02
N ASN A 256 -13.45 8.18 -9.20
CA ASN A 256 -14.02 8.45 -7.88
C ASN A 256 -13.05 9.25 -6.98
N ILE A 257 -11.74 8.96 -7.04
CA ILE A 257 -10.71 9.67 -6.29
C ILE A 257 -10.57 11.11 -6.79
N LEU A 258 -10.53 11.30 -8.11
CA LEU A 258 -10.40 12.61 -8.73
C LEU A 258 -11.66 13.48 -8.51
N GLU A 259 -12.86 12.89 -8.55
CA GLU A 259 -14.13 13.55 -8.23
C GLU A 259 -14.18 14.01 -6.76
N GLU A 260 -13.70 13.19 -5.81
CA GLU A 260 -13.58 13.55 -4.39
C GLU A 260 -12.45 14.58 -4.15
N LYS A 261 -11.47 14.63 -5.03
CA LYS A 261 -10.17 15.30 -4.95
C LYS A 261 -9.22 14.61 -3.96
N LEU A 262 -7.96 14.43 -4.39
CA LEU A 262 -6.96 13.67 -3.60
C LEU A 262 -6.77 14.25 -2.19
N GLU A 263 -6.74 15.57 -2.05
CA GLU A 263 -6.59 16.23 -0.74
C GLU A 263 -7.72 15.87 0.24
N ASN A 264 -8.95 15.72 -0.24
CA ASN A 264 -10.09 15.30 0.59
C ASN A 264 -10.01 13.81 0.95
N VAL A 265 -9.54 12.98 0.00
CA VAL A 265 -9.30 11.55 0.25
C VAL A 265 -8.26 11.38 1.35
N LEU A 266 -7.12 12.08 1.29
CA LEU A 266 -6.07 12.04 2.30
C LEU A 266 -6.56 12.55 3.67
N ALA A 267 -7.25 13.70 3.69
CA ALA A 267 -7.81 14.27 4.93
C ALA A 267 -8.84 13.33 5.60
N ARG A 268 -9.65 12.63 4.80
CA ARG A 268 -10.61 11.62 5.29
C ARG A 268 -9.90 10.45 5.95
N HIS A 269 -8.83 9.95 5.34
CA HIS A 269 -8.00 8.88 5.91
C HIS A 269 -7.38 9.32 7.24
N GLU A 270 -6.75 10.49 7.28
CA GLU A 270 -6.11 11.03 8.48
C GLU A 270 -7.09 11.18 9.65
N LYS A 271 -8.26 11.79 9.41
CA LYS A 271 -9.28 12.00 10.45
C LYS A 271 -9.79 10.68 11.05
N ILE A 272 -10.14 9.72 10.18
CA ILE A 272 -10.63 8.41 10.61
C ILE A 272 -9.53 7.63 11.35
N ALA A 273 -8.31 7.62 10.83
CA ALA A 273 -7.18 6.95 11.45
C ALA A 273 -6.83 7.55 12.83
N SER A 274 -6.72 8.88 12.91
CA SER A 274 -6.42 9.59 14.17
C SER A 274 -7.48 9.32 15.22
N ALA A 275 -8.77 9.45 14.87
CA ALA A 275 -9.87 9.16 15.79
C ALA A 275 -9.89 7.70 16.24
N THR A 276 -9.61 6.76 15.32
CA THR A 276 -9.52 5.33 15.61
C THR A 276 -8.40 5.02 16.61
N ARG A 277 -7.19 5.54 16.39
CA ARG A 277 -6.04 5.35 17.29
C ARG A 277 -6.34 5.89 18.69
N LYS A 278 -6.87 7.12 18.78
CA LYS A 278 -7.24 7.74 20.06
C LYS A 278 -8.33 6.96 20.79
N ALA A 279 -9.34 6.45 20.05
CA ALA A 279 -10.42 5.65 20.63
C ALA A 279 -9.88 4.34 21.25
N PHE A 280 -9.02 3.61 20.56
CA PHE A 280 -8.43 2.38 21.10
C PHE A 280 -7.56 2.65 22.34
N THR A 281 -6.77 3.71 22.32
CA THR A 281 -5.92 4.09 23.47
C THR A 281 -6.77 4.46 24.68
N GLU A 282 -7.79 5.31 24.52
CA GLU A 282 -8.69 5.71 25.62
C GLU A 282 -9.57 4.54 26.11
N TYR A 283 -9.92 3.61 25.22
CA TYR A 283 -10.62 2.37 25.56
C TYR A 283 -9.79 1.42 26.44
N GLY A 284 -8.46 1.57 26.45
CA GLY A 284 -7.53 0.79 27.26
C GLY A 284 -6.80 -0.32 26.49
N LEU A 285 -6.79 -0.26 25.16
CA LEU A 285 -5.96 -1.10 24.32
C LEU A 285 -4.70 -0.35 23.87
N LYS A 286 -3.59 -1.07 23.76
CA LYS A 286 -2.31 -0.51 23.34
C LYS A 286 -2.18 -0.56 21.82
N LEU A 287 -1.73 0.53 21.22
CA LEU A 287 -1.27 0.52 19.84
C LEU A 287 0.11 -0.17 19.78
N TYR A 288 0.35 -0.90 18.71
CA TYR A 288 1.65 -1.58 18.52
C TYR A 288 2.78 -0.59 18.29
N LEU A 289 2.54 0.44 17.46
CA LEU A 289 3.54 1.44 17.14
C LEU A 289 3.72 2.46 18.28
N GLU A 290 4.96 2.95 18.40
CA GLU A 290 5.31 4.11 19.23
C GLU A 290 5.25 5.41 18.44
N SER A 291 5.62 5.36 17.13
CA SER A 291 5.57 6.50 16.19
C SER A 291 5.41 6.00 14.74
N GLY A 292 5.39 6.90 13.76
CA GLY A 292 5.28 6.54 12.34
C GLY A 292 3.95 5.87 11.99
N TYR A 293 2.83 6.42 12.47
CA TYR A 293 1.51 5.85 12.24
C TYR A 293 1.00 6.12 10.84
N SER A 294 0.62 5.06 10.12
CA SER A 294 -0.11 5.19 8.85
C SER A 294 -1.57 5.60 9.06
N ASN A 295 -2.11 6.31 8.07
CA ASN A 295 -3.54 6.64 7.98
C ASN A 295 -4.34 5.58 7.22
N THR A 296 -3.71 4.50 6.76
CA THR A 296 -4.39 3.41 6.03
C THR A 296 -4.69 2.19 6.90
N VAL A 297 -3.89 1.96 7.93
CA VAL A 297 -4.07 0.82 8.85
C VAL A 297 -3.63 1.16 10.27
N THR A 298 -4.39 0.68 11.25
CA THR A 298 -4.02 0.73 12.68
C THR A 298 -3.87 -0.69 13.20
N ALA A 299 -2.71 -0.99 13.81
CA ALA A 299 -2.44 -2.25 14.51
C ALA A 299 -2.60 -2.08 16.01
N VAL A 300 -3.45 -2.91 16.62
CA VAL A 300 -3.80 -2.85 18.03
C VAL A 300 -3.41 -4.16 18.71
N GLU A 301 -2.72 -4.08 19.85
CA GLU A 301 -2.38 -5.24 20.67
C GLU A 301 -3.64 -5.78 21.34
N ILE A 302 -3.90 -7.08 21.16
CA ILE A 302 -5.01 -7.78 21.82
C ILE A 302 -4.47 -8.49 23.04
N PRO A 303 -5.16 -8.40 24.23
CA PRO A 303 -4.72 -9.09 25.42
C PRO A 303 -4.48 -10.60 25.19
N GLU A 304 -3.38 -11.13 25.71
CA GLU A 304 -2.93 -12.51 25.47
C GLU A 304 -3.99 -13.57 25.87
N ASN A 305 -4.75 -13.29 26.94
CA ASN A 305 -5.82 -14.17 27.39
C ASN A 305 -7.01 -14.25 26.42
N ILE A 306 -7.09 -13.35 25.45
CA ILE A 306 -8.10 -13.36 24.38
C ILE A 306 -7.48 -13.88 23.09
N GLY A 307 -6.35 -13.31 22.65
CA GLY A 307 -5.70 -13.57 21.37
C GLY A 307 -6.43 -12.96 20.17
N ALA A 308 -5.67 -12.41 19.24
CA ALA A 308 -6.23 -11.78 18.05
C ALA A 308 -6.92 -12.77 17.10
N LEU A 309 -6.41 -14.00 17.01
CA LEU A 309 -7.04 -15.09 16.23
C LEU A 309 -8.41 -15.48 16.79
N ASN A 310 -8.53 -15.62 18.12
CA ASN A 310 -9.80 -15.95 18.76
C ASN A 310 -10.80 -14.80 18.61
N LEU A 311 -10.36 -13.54 18.77
CA LEU A 311 -11.21 -12.37 18.58
C LEU A 311 -11.77 -12.29 17.14
N THR A 312 -10.93 -12.42 16.13
CA THR A 312 -11.37 -12.37 14.73
C THR A 312 -12.26 -13.53 14.34
N LYS A 313 -12.00 -14.74 14.87
CA LYS A 313 -12.88 -15.91 14.74
C LYS A 313 -14.25 -15.64 15.35
N HIS A 314 -14.32 -15.10 16.57
CA HIS A 314 -15.56 -14.74 17.25
C HIS A 314 -16.36 -13.70 16.47
N MET A 315 -15.70 -12.65 15.95
CA MET A 315 -16.33 -11.63 15.10
C MET A 315 -16.95 -12.24 13.84
N LEU A 316 -16.26 -13.21 13.21
CA LEU A 316 -16.76 -13.87 12.01
C LEU A 316 -17.95 -14.80 12.32
N GLU A 317 -17.86 -15.63 13.36
CA GLU A 317 -18.87 -16.64 13.69
C GLU A 317 -20.16 -16.02 14.25
N LYS A 318 -20.03 -15.02 15.14
CA LYS A 318 -21.17 -14.42 15.81
C LYS A 318 -21.77 -13.22 15.07
N TYR A 319 -20.92 -12.42 14.43
CA TYR A 319 -21.34 -11.15 13.82
C TYR A 319 -21.17 -11.11 12.30
N ASN A 320 -20.77 -12.23 11.66
CA ASN A 320 -20.53 -12.32 10.21
C ASN A 320 -19.60 -11.22 9.69
N THR A 321 -18.63 -10.78 10.53
CA THR A 321 -17.70 -9.68 10.24
C THR A 321 -16.29 -10.22 10.11
N LEU A 322 -15.67 -9.98 8.95
CA LEU A 322 -14.32 -10.41 8.62
C LEU A 322 -13.35 -9.24 8.79
N VAL A 323 -12.52 -9.32 9.81
CA VAL A 323 -11.40 -8.44 10.10
C VAL A 323 -10.12 -9.27 10.11
N SER A 324 -8.95 -8.70 9.93
CA SER A 324 -7.70 -9.46 9.87
C SER A 324 -6.82 -9.26 11.10
N THR A 325 -6.14 -10.34 11.48
CA THR A 325 -4.96 -10.26 12.35
C THR A 325 -3.74 -9.81 11.56
N SER A 326 -2.60 -9.61 12.23
CA SER A 326 -1.32 -9.39 11.57
C SER A 326 -0.73 -10.69 11.00
N LEU A 327 0.56 -10.70 10.65
CA LEU A 327 1.27 -11.79 10.00
C LEU A 327 2.41 -12.31 10.88
N CYS A 328 2.97 -13.46 10.55
CA CYS A 328 4.12 -14.05 11.20
C CYS A 328 3.97 -14.08 12.73
N ASP A 329 4.96 -13.64 13.49
CA ASP A 329 5.00 -13.64 14.96
C ASP A 329 3.97 -12.70 15.61
N TYR A 330 3.35 -11.82 14.82
CA TYR A 330 2.31 -10.90 15.26
C TYR A 330 0.89 -11.43 15.05
N LYS A 331 0.74 -12.62 14.43
CA LYS A 331 -0.54 -13.15 13.95
C LYS A 331 -1.59 -13.26 15.04
N ASP A 332 -1.20 -13.67 16.26
CA ASP A 332 -2.13 -13.79 17.40
C ASP A 332 -2.05 -12.62 18.39
N LYS A 333 -1.16 -11.66 18.11
CA LYS A 333 -0.94 -10.49 18.98
C LYS A 333 -1.72 -9.26 18.51
N LEU A 334 -1.78 -9.03 17.19
CA LEU A 334 -2.27 -7.78 16.63
C LEU A 334 -3.55 -7.96 15.82
N LEU A 335 -4.55 -7.14 16.13
CA LEU A 335 -5.69 -6.88 15.28
C LEU A 335 -5.39 -5.70 14.38
N ARG A 336 -5.67 -5.84 13.08
CA ARG A 336 -5.48 -4.75 12.10
C ARG A 336 -6.82 -4.16 11.67
N ILE A 337 -6.93 -2.85 11.78
CA ILE A 337 -8.07 -2.07 11.32
C ILE A 337 -7.68 -1.38 10.00
N GLY A 338 -8.19 -1.90 8.90
CA GLY A 338 -7.86 -1.39 7.56
C GLY A 338 -8.81 -0.27 7.12
N HIS A 339 -8.61 0.92 7.64
CA HIS A 339 -9.36 2.12 7.27
C HIS A 339 -8.74 2.80 6.03
N MET A 340 -8.66 2.08 4.92
CA MET A 340 -8.08 2.56 3.66
C MET A 340 -9.10 2.52 2.52
N GLY A 341 -8.98 3.45 1.57
CA GLY A 341 -9.85 3.57 0.44
C GLY A 341 -11.33 3.71 0.84
N GLU A 342 -12.20 2.89 0.28
CA GLU A 342 -13.62 2.88 0.60
C GLU A 342 -13.94 2.38 2.02
N ASN A 343 -13.01 1.73 2.69
CA ASN A 343 -13.16 1.40 4.11
C ASN A 343 -12.93 2.62 5.02
N ALA A 344 -12.23 3.67 4.56
CA ALA A 344 -12.14 4.94 5.28
C ALA A 344 -13.45 5.71 5.18
N ASN A 345 -14.52 5.13 5.70
CA ASN A 345 -15.90 5.63 5.68
C ASN A 345 -16.47 5.62 7.10
N LEU A 346 -17.13 6.72 7.48
CA LEU A 346 -17.61 6.94 8.85
C LEU A 346 -18.60 5.85 9.30
N GLU A 347 -19.55 5.46 8.46
CA GLU A 347 -20.55 4.45 8.82
C GLU A 347 -19.90 3.08 8.99
N LEU A 348 -18.95 2.74 8.11
CA LEU A 348 -18.27 1.45 8.12
C LEU A 348 -17.34 1.32 9.33
N ILE A 349 -16.57 2.37 9.69
CA ILE A 349 -15.70 2.33 10.87
C ILE A 349 -16.52 2.26 12.16
N ILE A 350 -17.61 3.00 12.28
CA ILE A 350 -18.51 2.93 13.42
C ILE A 350 -19.07 1.51 13.58
N TYR A 351 -19.50 0.89 12.47
CA TYR A 351 -20.00 -0.48 12.50
C TYR A 351 -18.93 -1.46 13.01
N VAL A 352 -17.72 -1.43 12.45
CA VAL A 352 -16.67 -2.39 12.83
C VAL A 352 -16.19 -2.17 14.27
N LEU A 353 -16.08 -0.91 14.73
CA LEU A 353 -15.72 -0.61 16.11
C LEU A 353 -16.78 -1.12 17.11
N ASN A 354 -18.07 -1.02 16.77
CA ASN A 354 -19.14 -1.61 17.57
C ASN A 354 -19.04 -3.14 17.66
N ILE A 355 -18.68 -3.82 16.57
CA ILE A 355 -18.50 -5.27 16.56
C ILE A 355 -17.25 -5.68 17.37
N ILE A 356 -16.16 -4.92 17.27
CA ILE A 356 -14.94 -5.13 18.07
C ILE A 356 -15.27 -4.99 19.57
N ASP A 357 -15.94 -3.90 19.95
CA ASP A 357 -16.34 -3.63 21.34
C ASP A 357 -17.19 -4.77 21.91
N LYS A 358 -18.24 -5.19 21.18
CA LYS A 358 -19.08 -6.32 21.57
C LYS A 358 -18.29 -7.63 21.69
N SER A 359 -17.43 -7.92 20.73
CA SER A 359 -16.65 -9.15 20.70
C SER A 359 -15.63 -9.22 21.85
N LEU A 360 -14.99 -8.09 22.18
CA LEU A 360 -14.09 -7.98 23.33
C LEU A 360 -14.84 -8.23 24.64
N LYS A 361 -16.03 -7.63 24.81
CA LYS A 361 -16.89 -7.84 25.99
C LYS A 361 -17.36 -9.29 26.10
N ASP A 362 -17.79 -9.90 25.02
CA ASP A 362 -18.17 -11.34 24.97
C ASP A 362 -17.02 -12.25 25.41
N LEU A 363 -15.77 -11.86 25.11
CA LEU A 363 -14.54 -12.60 25.46
C LEU A 363 -13.94 -12.17 26.80
N GLY A 364 -14.64 -11.33 27.57
CA GLY A 364 -14.29 -10.97 28.94
C GLY A 364 -13.41 -9.74 29.11
N PHE A 365 -13.17 -8.95 28.06
CA PHE A 365 -12.47 -7.66 28.15
C PHE A 365 -13.47 -6.51 28.18
N ASN A 366 -13.44 -5.75 29.28
CA ASN A 366 -14.25 -4.54 29.43
C ASN A 366 -13.34 -3.31 29.38
N GLY A 367 -13.40 -2.58 28.28
CA GLY A 367 -12.67 -1.33 28.12
C GLY A 367 -13.36 -0.14 28.82
N ASN A 368 -12.73 1.03 28.74
CA ASN A 368 -13.22 2.27 29.33
C ASN A 368 -14.31 2.88 28.43
N GLY A 369 -15.57 2.53 28.66
CA GLY A 369 -16.71 3.06 27.91
C GLY A 369 -17.05 2.27 26.64
N SER A 370 -17.38 2.96 25.56
CA SER A 370 -17.71 2.39 24.26
C SER A 370 -16.72 2.85 23.20
N LEU A 371 -16.16 1.92 22.40
CA LEU A 371 -15.27 2.28 21.30
C LEU A 371 -15.92 3.25 20.31
N VAL A 372 -17.22 3.13 20.06
CA VAL A 372 -17.95 4.01 19.15
C VAL A 372 -18.10 5.41 19.73
N GLU A 373 -18.43 5.54 21.02
CA GLU A 373 -18.55 6.84 21.66
C GLU A 373 -17.20 7.56 21.73
N LEU A 374 -16.14 6.84 22.06
CA LEU A 374 -14.78 7.38 22.09
C LEU A 374 -14.32 7.81 20.69
N PHE A 375 -14.59 7.00 19.66
CA PHE A 375 -14.29 7.37 18.28
C PHE A 375 -15.04 8.65 17.88
N ASN A 376 -16.36 8.71 18.11
CA ASN A 376 -17.17 9.87 17.76
C ASN A 376 -16.68 11.15 18.48
N LYS A 377 -16.35 11.04 19.77
CA LYS A 377 -15.75 12.15 20.55
C LYS A 377 -14.48 12.69 19.87
N HIS A 378 -13.56 11.80 19.50
CA HIS A 378 -12.30 12.22 18.87
C HIS A 378 -12.49 12.70 17.44
N TYR A 379 -13.40 12.10 16.68
CA TYR A 379 -13.69 12.50 15.30
C TYR A 379 -14.33 13.89 15.23
N LEU A 380 -15.30 14.18 16.11
CA LEU A 380 -15.94 15.49 16.17
C LEU A 380 -14.96 16.60 16.57
N ASN A 381 -14.06 16.34 17.53
CA ASN A 381 -13.01 17.29 17.91
C ASN A 381 -12.08 17.66 16.74
N LEU A 382 -11.84 16.72 15.79
CA LEU A 382 -11.05 17.01 14.59
C LEU A 382 -11.80 17.87 13.57
N LEU A 383 -13.14 17.80 13.53
CA LEU A 383 -13.94 18.65 12.67
C LEU A 383 -14.00 20.10 13.19
N GLU A 384 -13.99 20.31 14.50
CA GLU A 384 -14.03 21.65 15.10
C GLU A 384 -12.73 22.44 14.84
N ILE A 385 -11.59 21.75 14.72
CA ILE A 385 -10.29 22.39 14.44
C ILE A 385 -10.24 22.95 13.00
N ASP A 386 -10.94 22.35 12.05
CA ASP A 386 -10.98 22.83 10.66
C ASP A 386 -11.82 24.12 10.48
N PHE A 387 -12.57 24.55 11.48
CA PHE A 387 -13.43 25.75 11.44
C PHE A 387 -12.82 26.97 12.15
N VAL A 388 -11.60 26.85 12.71
CA VAL A 388 -10.85 27.92 13.38
C VAL A 388 -9.65 28.34 12.53
#